data_df08ed57079f38572a45ba60f219955f
#
_entry.id   df08ed57079f38572a45ba60f219955f
#
_cell.length_a   1.000
_cell.length_b   1.000
_cell.length_c   1.000
_cell.angle_alpha   90.00
_cell.angle_beta   90.00
_cell.angle_gamma   90.00
#
_symmetry.space_group_name_H-M   'P 1'
#
loop_
_entity.id
_entity.type
_entity.pdbx_description
1 polymer ?
#
loop_
_entity_poly.entity_id
_entity_poly.type
_entity_poly.pdbx_seq_one_letter_code
_entity_poly.pdbx_strand_id
1 'polypeptide(L)'
;MTDLIRAEGLTKTYGSKTVLDRVDLRVPAGSIVGFVGANGAGKTTTIRALLGLMPLDAGRVVLFGEPFDISSDAATCQRVKGRIGAVLDTCPFVPDLSVKTVGSLMKAAYPTWRADLFEEHLRRFELDPRKKVKEFSRGMGMKLQLACALAHEPDVLLLDEATAGLDPLARDEVLDILRAFVSDENHAVLLSSHITTDLEKIADVIVGIDQGRIVFSLEKDVITDEMGIARCRSAELEDLASSGLYDQNSLRVLRRPYGIDVLVPDRFALARRFPEIPCDKATIEDYLQFVLTGEQA
;
A
#
# COMPACT_ATOMS: atom_id res chain seq x y z
N MET A 1 2.42 0.07 19.76
CA MET A 1 1.27 0.41 18.89
C MET A 1 0.44 -0.83 18.70
N THR A 2 -0.88 -0.71 18.61
CA THR A 2 -1.78 -1.86 18.40
C THR A 2 -1.97 -2.06 16.90
N ASP A 3 -1.81 -3.29 16.40
CA ASP A 3 -2.11 -3.59 15.00
C ASP A 3 -3.64 -3.64 14.81
N LEU A 4 -4.18 -2.83 13.90
CA LEU A 4 -5.59 -2.90 13.49
C LEU A 4 -5.82 -4.04 12.49
N ILE A 5 -4.79 -4.36 11.69
CA ILE A 5 -4.77 -5.50 10.77
C ILE A 5 -3.50 -6.31 11.02
N ARG A 6 -3.66 -7.63 11.11
CA ARG A 6 -2.56 -8.56 11.15
C ARG A 6 -2.88 -9.77 10.26
N ALA A 7 -2.07 -9.98 9.26
CA ALA A 7 -2.05 -11.16 8.43
C ALA A 7 -0.88 -12.04 8.84
N GLU A 8 -1.10 -13.32 9.03
CA GLU A 8 -0.11 -14.28 9.49
C GLU A 8 -0.08 -15.50 8.57
N GLY A 9 1.02 -15.64 7.82
CA GLY A 9 1.29 -16.79 6.95
C GLY A 9 0.26 -17.00 5.84
N LEU A 10 -0.34 -15.92 5.28
CA LEU A 10 -1.39 -16.06 4.28
C LEU A 10 -0.87 -16.83 3.07
N THR A 11 -1.54 -17.94 2.76
CA THR A 11 -1.19 -18.79 1.61
C THR A 11 -2.42 -18.98 0.74
N LYS A 12 -2.22 -18.80 -0.58
CA LYS A 12 -3.26 -19.01 -1.59
C LYS A 12 -2.69 -19.55 -2.88
N THR A 13 -3.31 -20.62 -3.35
CA THR A 13 -2.96 -21.29 -4.62
C THR A 13 -4.18 -21.38 -5.52
N TYR A 14 -4.01 -21.14 -6.81
CA TYR A 14 -4.99 -21.37 -7.86
C TYR A 14 -4.42 -22.37 -8.85
N GLY A 15 -5.01 -23.58 -8.87
CA GLY A 15 -4.46 -24.70 -9.65
C GLY A 15 -3.04 -25.02 -9.20
N SER A 16 -2.06 -24.88 -10.10
CA SER A 16 -0.63 -25.09 -9.77
C SER A 16 0.12 -23.81 -9.37
N LYS A 17 -0.54 -22.64 -9.43
CA LYS A 17 0.12 -21.36 -9.18
C LYS A 17 -0.14 -20.89 -7.75
N THR A 18 0.90 -20.82 -6.91
CA THR A 18 0.86 -20.14 -5.62
C THR A 18 0.91 -18.63 -5.85
N VAL A 19 -0.10 -17.90 -5.37
CA VAL A 19 -0.25 -16.45 -5.53
C VAL A 19 0.10 -15.72 -4.25
N LEU A 20 -0.13 -16.35 -3.09
CA LEU A 20 0.38 -15.91 -1.79
C LEU A 20 1.12 -17.08 -1.15
N ASP A 21 2.32 -16.84 -0.66
CA ASP A 21 3.17 -17.83 -0.01
C ASP A 21 3.66 -17.29 1.32
N ARG A 22 2.91 -17.62 2.38
CA ARG A 22 3.20 -17.24 3.77
C ARG A 22 3.37 -15.73 3.96
N VAL A 23 2.44 -14.95 3.41
CA VAL A 23 2.45 -13.49 3.54
C VAL A 23 2.14 -13.08 4.98
N ASP A 24 3.08 -12.35 5.60
CA ASP A 24 2.91 -11.68 6.89
C ASP A 24 2.80 -10.17 6.64
N LEU A 25 1.74 -9.54 7.16
CA LEU A 25 1.51 -8.11 7.01
C LEU A 25 0.89 -7.54 8.29
N ARG A 26 1.34 -6.34 8.68
CA ARG A 26 0.79 -5.59 9.82
C ARG A 26 0.44 -4.19 9.39
N VAL A 27 -0.68 -3.69 9.91
CA VAL A 27 -1.10 -2.30 9.74
C VAL A 27 -1.37 -1.74 11.13
N PRO A 28 -0.40 -1.01 11.70
CA PRO A 28 -0.54 -0.39 13.02
C PRO A 28 -1.55 0.76 13.00
N ALA A 29 -2.20 1.01 14.12
CA ALA A 29 -3.00 2.20 14.35
C ALA A 29 -2.13 3.46 14.21
N GLY A 30 -2.70 4.56 13.71
CA GLY A 30 -2.02 5.83 13.47
C GLY A 30 -1.07 5.82 12.28
N SER A 31 -1.12 4.82 11.36
CA SER A 31 -0.13 4.71 10.29
C SER A 31 -0.74 4.52 8.90
N ILE A 32 0.01 4.95 7.90
CA ILE A 32 -0.20 4.63 6.48
C ILE A 32 0.85 3.61 6.06
N VAL A 33 0.42 2.40 5.75
CA VAL A 33 1.27 1.34 5.21
C VAL A 33 1.16 1.33 3.68
N GLY A 34 2.25 1.63 3.01
CA GLY A 34 2.39 1.51 1.56
C GLY A 34 2.71 0.06 1.16
N PHE A 35 1.91 -0.53 0.30
CA PHE A 35 2.08 -1.91 -0.16
C PHE A 35 2.49 -1.94 -1.63
N VAL A 36 3.78 -2.16 -1.89
CA VAL A 36 4.39 -2.06 -3.22
C VAL A 36 4.74 -3.43 -3.81
N GLY A 37 4.77 -3.50 -5.11
CA GLY A 37 5.18 -4.69 -5.87
C GLY A 37 4.69 -4.63 -7.30
N ALA A 38 5.27 -5.46 -8.16
CA ALA A 38 4.89 -5.54 -9.56
C ALA A 38 3.43 -6.00 -9.76
N ASN A 39 2.88 -5.78 -10.96
CA ASN A 39 1.58 -6.32 -11.30
C ASN A 39 1.60 -7.85 -11.22
N GLY A 40 0.61 -8.43 -10.52
CA GLY A 40 0.56 -9.86 -10.27
C GLY A 40 1.42 -10.36 -9.10
N ALA A 41 2.11 -9.48 -8.35
CA ALA A 41 2.92 -9.87 -7.20
C ALA A 41 2.11 -10.39 -6.00
N GLY A 42 0.77 -10.13 -5.94
CA GLY A 42 -0.10 -10.61 -4.88
C GLY A 42 -0.85 -9.51 -4.12
N LYS A 43 -0.63 -8.21 -4.41
CA LYS A 43 -1.25 -7.07 -3.70
C LYS A 43 -2.77 -7.17 -3.59
N THR A 44 -3.46 -7.19 -4.72
CA THR A 44 -4.93 -7.31 -4.78
C THR A 44 -5.44 -8.59 -4.09
N THR A 45 -4.72 -9.70 -4.25
CA THR A 45 -5.09 -10.97 -3.61
C THR A 45 -4.97 -10.86 -2.08
N THR A 46 -3.92 -10.21 -1.58
CA THR A 46 -3.76 -9.93 -0.14
C THR A 46 -4.92 -9.08 0.37
N ILE A 47 -5.25 -7.96 -0.30
CA ILE A 47 -6.36 -7.08 0.11
C ILE A 47 -7.70 -7.84 0.11
N ARG A 48 -7.96 -8.67 -0.92
CA ARG A 48 -9.16 -9.50 -0.96
C ARG A 48 -9.22 -10.53 0.18
N ALA A 49 -8.08 -11.10 0.56
CA ALA A 49 -7.99 -12.00 1.72
C ALA A 49 -8.30 -11.25 3.03
N LEU A 50 -7.73 -10.06 3.23
CA LEU A 50 -8.03 -9.20 4.38
C LEU A 50 -9.51 -8.83 4.48
N LEU A 51 -10.18 -8.60 3.35
CA LEU A 51 -11.62 -8.32 3.29
C LEU A 51 -12.52 -9.56 3.46
N GLY A 52 -11.93 -10.77 3.59
CA GLY A 52 -12.69 -12.02 3.65
C GLY A 52 -13.49 -12.29 2.37
N LEU A 53 -12.99 -11.87 1.21
CA LEU A 53 -13.64 -12.06 -0.09
C LEU A 53 -13.23 -13.36 -0.79
N MET A 54 -12.32 -14.12 -0.19
CA MET A 54 -11.83 -15.38 -0.72
C MET A 54 -11.33 -16.32 0.37
N PRO A 55 -11.43 -17.64 0.21
CA PRO A 55 -10.87 -18.59 1.15
C PRO A 55 -9.34 -18.64 1.00
N LEU A 56 -8.66 -18.71 2.14
CA LEU A 56 -7.22 -19.00 2.21
C LEU A 56 -7.00 -20.52 2.28
N ASP A 57 -5.84 -20.97 1.80
CA ASP A 57 -5.42 -22.37 1.90
C ASP A 57 -4.67 -22.61 3.23
N ALA A 58 -4.00 -21.56 3.75
CA ALA A 58 -3.39 -21.55 5.08
C ALA A 58 -3.18 -20.09 5.57
N GLY A 59 -2.84 -19.96 6.85
CA GLY A 59 -2.67 -18.67 7.51
C GLY A 59 -3.97 -18.14 8.10
N ARG A 60 -3.90 -16.94 8.67
CA ARG A 60 -5.07 -16.29 9.28
C ARG A 60 -4.99 -14.78 9.18
N VAL A 61 -6.16 -14.15 9.17
CA VAL A 61 -6.32 -12.69 9.27
C VAL A 61 -6.90 -12.37 10.64
N VAL A 62 -6.35 -11.37 11.29
CA VAL A 62 -6.86 -10.79 12.53
C VAL A 62 -7.14 -9.32 12.28
N LEU A 63 -8.40 -8.91 12.44
CA LEU A 63 -8.86 -7.54 12.27
C LEU A 63 -9.37 -7.04 13.62
N PHE A 64 -8.85 -5.88 14.07
CA PHE A 64 -9.22 -5.29 15.36
C PHE A 64 -9.07 -6.24 16.56
N GLY A 65 -8.07 -7.14 16.51
CA GLY A 65 -7.81 -8.16 17.52
C GLY A 65 -8.65 -9.44 17.41
N GLU A 66 -9.56 -9.54 16.44
CA GLU A 66 -10.43 -10.70 16.23
C GLU A 66 -10.06 -11.48 14.96
N PRO A 67 -10.04 -12.83 14.99
CA PRO A 67 -9.91 -13.64 13.77
C PRO A 67 -11.06 -13.36 12.80
N PHE A 68 -10.71 -13.24 11.52
CA PHE A 68 -11.68 -12.92 10.48
C PHE A 68 -11.37 -13.66 9.17
N ASP A 69 -12.39 -14.28 8.58
CA ASP A 69 -12.31 -14.96 7.30
C ASP A 69 -13.67 -15.01 6.57
N ILE A 70 -13.71 -15.64 5.40
CA ILE A 70 -14.93 -15.80 4.59
C ILE A 70 -16.02 -16.62 5.29
N SER A 71 -15.67 -17.45 6.28
CA SER A 71 -16.61 -18.29 7.04
C SER A 71 -17.15 -17.62 8.30
N SER A 72 -16.66 -16.42 8.61
CA SER A 72 -17.13 -15.65 9.77
C SER A 72 -18.64 -15.43 9.70
N ASP A 73 -19.31 -15.52 10.85
CA ASP A 73 -20.77 -15.35 10.93
C ASP A 73 -21.22 -13.92 10.55
N ALA A 74 -22.51 -13.77 10.26
CA ALA A 74 -23.06 -12.50 9.78
C ALA A 74 -22.86 -11.35 10.78
N ALA A 75 -22.94 -11.60 12.09
CA ALA A 75 -22.76 -10.57 13.11
C ALA A 75 -21.30 -10.10 13.16
N THR A 76 -20.35 -11.03 13.12
CA THR A 76 -18.91 -10.75 13.02
C THR A 76 -18.60 -10.00 11.72
N CYS A 77 -19.14 -10.46 10.57
CA CYS A 77 -18.98 -9.77 9.31
C CYS A 77 -19.49 -8.32 9.36
N GLN A 78 -20.66 -8.09 9.91
CA GLN A 78 -21.22 -6.74 10.02
C GLN A 78 -20.38 -5.85 10.92
N ARG A 79 -19.97 -6.36 12.09
CA ARG A 79 -19.14 -5.62 13.06
C ARG A 79 -17.77 -5.27 12.48
N VAL A 80 -17.08 -6.24 11.90
CA VAL A 80 -15.71 -6.05 11.39
C VAL A 80 -15.72 -5.20 10.10
N LYS A 81 -16.56 -5.56 9.12
CA LYS A 81 -16.63 -4.82 7.84
C LYS A 81 -17.22 -3.42 8.01
N GLY A 82 -18.06 -3.21 9.03
CA GLY A 82 -18.57 -1.88 9.39
C GLY A 82 -17.46 -0.89 9.77
N ARG A 83 -16.29 -1.38 10.18
CA ARG A 83 -15.13 -0.59 10.57
C ARG A 83 -14.07 -0.46 9.46
N ILE A 84 -14.34 -1.02 8.27
CA ILE A 84 -13.39 -1.02 7.14
C ILE A 84 -14.00 -0.28 5.96
N GLY A 85 -13.33 0.77 5.49
CA GLY A 85 -13.58 1.39 4.21
C GLY A 85 -12.72 0.73 3.13
N ALA A 86 -13.33 0.27 2.05
CA ALA A 86 -12.61 -0.38 0.96
C ALA A 86 -12.76 0.39 -0.35
N VAL A 87 -11.65 0.61 -1.04
CA VAL A 87 -11.58 1.14 -2.40
C VAL A 87 -10.81 0.14 -3.24
N LEU A 88 -11.48 -0.44 -4.23
CA LEU A 88 -10.91 -1.49 -5.07
C LEU A 88 -10.55 -0.93 -6.45
N ASP A 89 -9.59 -1.53 -7.12
CA ASP A 89 -9.17 -1.14 -8.47
C ASP A 89 -10.34 -1.07 -9.47
N THR A 90 -11.30 -1.97 -9.35
CA THR A 90 -12.52 -1.96 -10.15
C THR A 90 -13.71 -1.53 -9.27
N CYS A 91 -14.46 -0.52 -9.75
CA CYS A 91 -15.66 -0.05 -9.06
C CYS A 91 -16.69 -1.18 -8.91
N PRO A 92 -17.08 -1.56 -7.67
CA PRO A 92 -17.94 -2.72 -7.43
C PRO A 92 -19.43 -2.41 -7.61
N PHE A 93 -19.80 -1.16 -7.85
CA PHE A 93 -21.19 -0.76 -7.94
C PHE A 93 -21.80 -1.14 -9.30
N VAL A 94 -23.07 -1.55 -9.28
CA VAL A 94 -23.80 -1.93 -10.49
C VAL A 94 -23.86 -0.75 -11.47
N PRO A 95 -23.49 -0.95 -12.75
CA PRO A 95 -23.31 0.13 -13.72
C PRO A 95 -24.54 1.02 -13.95
N ASP A 96 -25.74 0.46 -13.84
CA ASP A 96 -27.00 1.19 -14.08
C ASP A 96 -27.55 1.97 -12.87
N LEU A 97 -26.92 1.84 -11.71
CA LEU A 97 -27.32 2.60 -10.53
C LEU A 97 -26.87 4.05 -10.61
N SER A 98 -27.69 4.99 -10.17
CA SER A 98 -27.27 6.36 -9.96
C SER A 98 -26.45 6.47 -8.66
N VAL A 99 -25.58 7.48 -8.57
CA VAL A 99 -24.82 7.79 -7.36
C VAL A 99 -25.73 7.94 -6.14
N LYS A 100 -26.89 8.60 -6.29
CA LYS A 100 -27.91 8.73 -5.24
C LYS A 100 -28.41 7.35 -4.77
N THR A 101 -28.65 6.44 -5.71
CA THR A 101 -29.10 5.07 -5.39
C THR A 101 -28.01 4.29 -4.67
N VAL A 102 -26.75 4.44 -5.09
CA VAL A 102 -25.58 3.87 -4.39
C VAL A 102 -25.56 4.35 -2.94
N GLY A 103 -25.67 5.67 -2.69
CA GLY A 103 -25.74 6.22 -1.32
C GLY A 103 -26.89 5.64 -0.50
N SER A 104 -28.06 5.42 -1.11
CA SER A 104 -29.21 4.80 -0.41
C SER A 104 -28.94 3.34 -0.03
N LEU A 105 -28.26 2.56 -0.90
CA LEU A 105 -27.86 1.18 -0.62
C LEU A 105 -26.82 1.13 0.51
N MET A 106 -25.83 2.01 0.46
CA MET A 106 -24.79 2.10 1.48
C MET A 106 -25.40 2.48 2.85
N LYS A 107 -26.33 3.42 2.88
CA LYS A 107 -27.09 3.77 4.09
C LYS A 107 -27.86 2.58 4.68
N ALA A 108 -28.39 1.71 3.85
CA ALA A 108 -29.06 0.50 4.33
C ALA A 108 -28.09 -0.57 4.84
N ALA A 109 -26.84 -0.60 4.31
CA ALA A 109 -25.82 -1.58 4.66
C ALA A 109 -25.04 -1.19 5.93
N TYR A 110 -24.83 0.11 6.16
CA TYR A 110 -23.98 0.61 7.24
C TYR A 110 -24.76 1.41 8.27
N PRO A 111 -24.91 0.91 9.52
CA PRO A 111 -25.62 1.64 10.59
C PRO A 111 -24.99 3.00 10.95
N THR A 112 -23.66 3.14 10.75
CA THR A 112 -22.88 4.35 11.02
C THR A 112 -22.89 5.35 9.86
N TRP A 113 -23.69 5.09 8.81
CA TRP A 113 -23.70 5.91 7.60
C TRP A 113 -24.06 7.37 7.85
N ARG A 114 -23.19 8.26 7.42
CA ARG A 114 -23.33 9.73 7.50
C ARG A 114 -23.68 10.26 6.10
N ALA A 115 -24.96 10.52 5.90
CA ALA A 115 -25.46 11.07 4.63
C ALA A 115 -24.88 12.46 4.33
N ASP A 116 -24.68 13.26 5.37
CA ASP A 116 -24.04 14.59 5.28
C ASP A 116 -22.60 14.53 4.78
N LEU A 117 -21.78 13.60 5.31
CA LEU A 117 -20.41 13.37 4.85
C LEU A 117 -20.38 12.84 3.41
N PHE A 118 -21.31 11.92 3.06
CA PHE A 118 -21.39 11.44 1.69
C PHE A 118 -21.69 12.58 0.71
N GLU A 119 -22.65 13.44 1.01
CA GLU A 119 -22.99 14.60 0.18
C GLU A 119 -21.84 15.62 0.12
N GLU A 120 -21.10 15.80 1.21
CA GLU A 120 -19.90 16.64 1.25
C GLU A 120 -18.82 16.10 0.30
N HIS A 121 -18.51 14.80 0.38
CA HIS A 121 -17.54 14.16 -0.50
C HIS A 121 -17.99 14.18 -1.97
N LEU A 122 -19.29 14.00 -2.26
CA LEU A 122 -19.80 14.15 -3.63
C LEU A 122 -19.54 15.56 -4.18
N ARG A 123 -19.79 16.60 -3.37
CA ARG A 123 -19.50 17.99 -3.78
C ARG A 123 -18.00 18.22 -3.98
N ARG A 124 -17.17 17.75 -3.03
CA ARG A 124 -15.72 17.87 -3.09
C ARG A 124 -15.14 17.20 -4.34
N PHE A 125 -15.64 16.03 -4.68
CA PHE A 125 -15.18 15.24 -5.84
C PHE A 125 -15.91 15.61 -7.15
N GLU A 126 -16.80 16.59 -7.13
CA GLU A 126 -17.60 17.03 -8.29
C GLU A 126 -18.42 15.89 -8.94
N LEU A 127 -18.97 14.98 -8.11
CA LEU A 127 -19.78 13.86 -8.58
C LEU A 127 -21.28 14.22 -8.59
N ASP A 128 -21.90 14.22 -9.78
CA ASP A 128 -23.36 14.46 -9.89
C ASP A 128 -24.15 13.26 -9.34
N PRO A 129 -24.99 13.43 -8.30
CA PRO A 129 -25.80 12.36 -7.72
C PRO A 129 -26.75 11.66 -8.69
N ARG A 130 -27.10 12.32 -9.82
CA ARG A 130 -28.04 11.79 -10.82
C ARG A 130 -27.37 10.91 -11.86
N LYS A 131 -26.06 11.05 -12.08
CA LYS A 131 -25.30 10.24 -13.04
C LYS A 131 -25.28 8.78 -12.63
N LYS A 132 -25.27 7.89 -13.63
CA LYS A 132 -25.11 6.46 -13.43
C LYS A 132 -23.63 6.10 -13.36
N VAL A 133 -23.32 5.03 -12.61
CA VAL A 133 -21.94 4.53 -12.44
C VAL A 133 -21.29 4.23 -13.80
N LYS A 134 -22.03 3.69 -14.78
CA LYS A 134 -21.52 3.41 -16.13
C LYS A 134 -21.06 4.65 -16.92
N GLU A 135 -21.44 5.84 -16.50
CA GLU A 135 -21.04 7.11 -17.13
C GLU A 135 -19.74 7.65 -16.53
N PHE A 136 -19.18 6.94 -15.55
CA PHE A 136 -18.00 7.38 -14.83
C PHE A 136 -16.70 6.91 -15.52
N SER A 137 -15.71 7.79 -15.53
CA SER A 137 -14.32 7.39 -15.77
C SER A 137 -13.84 6.52 -14.59
N ARG A 138 -12.69 5.83 -14.76
CA ARG A 138 -12.06 5.09 -13.68
C ARG A 138 -11.84 5.97 -12.45
N GLY A 139 -11.30 7.18 -12.64
CA GLY A 139 -11.07 8.13 -11.56
C GLY A 139 -12.36 8.56 -10.84
N MET A 140 -13.45 8.81 -11.58
CA MET A 140 -14.75 9.13 -10.97
C MET A 140 -15.30 7.94 -10.16
N GLY A 141 -15.15 6.72 -10.66
CA GLY A 141 -15.54 5.50 -9.94
C GLY A 141 -14.72 5.31 -8.65
N MET A 142 -13.43 5.65 -8.67
CA MET A 142 -12.54 5.67 -7.52
C MET A 142 -13.01 6.70 -6.47
N LYS A 143 -13.26 7.94 -6.88
CA LYS A 143 -13.76 9.01 -6.01
C LYS A 143 -15.12 8.63 -5.38
N LEU A 144 -16.02 7.97 -6.11
CA LEU A 144 -17.28 7.47 -5.56
C LEU A 144 -17.07 6.40 -4.49
N GLN A 145 -16.17 5.45 -4.73
CA GLN A 145 -15.83 4.44 -3.74
C GLN A 145 -15.25 5.07 -2.47
N LEU A 146 -14.35 6.04 -2.61
CA LEU A 146 -13.75 6.74 -1.49
C LEU A 146 -14.81 7.55 -0.70
N ALA A 147 -15.72 8.24 -1.39
CA ALA A 147 -16.84 8.93 -0.75
C ALA A 147 -17.73 7.96 0.06
N CYS A 148 -18.01 6.78 -0.49
CA CYS A 148 -18.74 5.73 0.22
C CYS A 148 -17.94 5.17 1.41
N ALA A 149 -16.65 4.93 1.23
CA ALA A 149 -15.78 4.39 2.26
C ALA A 149 -15.65 5.33 3.47
N LEU A 150 -15.53 6.62 3.24
CA LEU A 150 -15.42 7.61 4.32
C LEU A 150 -16.74 7.91 5.01
N ALA A 151 -17.87 7.82 4.30
CA ALA A 151 -19.17 8.20 4.81
C ALA A 151 -19.78 7.26 5.88
N HIS A 152 -19.18 6.10 6.12
CA HIS A 152 -19.60 5.22 7.22
C HIS A 152 -18.66 5.23 8.44
N GLU A 153 -17.70 6.19 8.45
CA GLU A 153 -16.76 6.43 9.56
C GLU A 153 -15.97 5.15 9.93
N PRO A 154 -15.17 4.59 9.00
CA PRO A 154 -14.37 3.41 9.27
C PRO A 154 -13.16 3.73 10.15
N ASP A 155 -12.59 2.72 10.82
CA ASP A 155 -11.31 2.84 11.52
C ASP A 155 -10.13 2.54 10.59
N VAL A 156 -10.36 1.78 9.52
CA VAL A 156 -9.32 1.38 8.56
C VAL A 156 -9.77 1.59 7.13
N LEU A 157 -8.87 2.13 6.31
CA LEU A 157 -9.04 2.17 4.86
C LEU A 157 -8.12 1.14 4.18
N LEU A 158 -8.71 0.27 3.36
CA LEU A 158 -8.02 -0.66 2.47
C LEU A 158 -8.18 -0.19 1.03
N LEU A 159 -7.08 0.26 0.41
CA LEU A 159 -7.11 0.87 -0.91
C LEU A 159 -6.24 0.06 -1.88
N ASP A 160 -6.86 -0.44 -2.95
CA ASP A 160 -6.17 -1.17 -4.01
C ASP A 160 -6.04 -0.29 -5.24
N GLU A 161 -4.82 0.20 -5.51
CA GLU A 161 -4.47 1.07 -6.65
C GLU A 161 -5.34 2.36 -6.71
N ALA A 162 -5.67 2.94 -5.54
CA ALA A 162 -6.67 4.01 -5.42
C ALA A 162 -6.25 5.36 -6.03
N THR A 163 -4.98 5.55 -6.39
CA THR A 163 -4.48 6.75 -7.06
C THR A 163 -4.26 6.55 -8.56
N ALA A 164 -4.32 5.30 -9.02
CA ALA A 164 -4.07 4.96 -10.42
C ALA A 164 -5.19 5.50 -11.35
N GLY A 165 -4.78 6.23 -12.39
CA GLY A 165 -5.72 6.81 -13.36
C GLY A 165 -6.38 8.10 -12.90
N LEU A 166 -5.97 8.69 -11.80
CA LEU A 166 -6.28 10.06 -11.42
C LEU A 166 -5.29 11.04 -12.08
N ASP A 167 -5.76 12.23 -12.39
CA ASP A 167 -4.89 13.34 -12.74
C ASP A 167 -4.09 13.81 -11.49
N PRO A 168 -2.98 14.55 -11.67
CA PRO A 168 -2.12 14.93 -10.55
C PRO A 168 -2.83 15.67 -9.41
N LEU A 169 -3.76 16.58 -9.72
CA LEU A 169 -4.48 17.36 -8.70
C LEU A 169 -5.43 16.47 -7.91
N ALA A 170 -6.21 15.64 -8.59
CA ALA A 170 -7.11 14.68 -7.95
C ALA A 170 -6.35 13.65 -7.10
N ARG A 171 -5.15 13.27 -7.53
CA ARG A 171 -4.26 12.38 -6.79
C ARG A 171 -3.78 13.01 -5.50
N ASP A 172 -3.25 14.24 -5.55
CA ASP A 172 -2.81 14.95 -4.36
C ASP A 172 -3.97 15.18 -3.39
N GLU A 173 -5.18 15.49 -3.88
CA GLU A 173 -6.38 15.59 -3.05
C GLU A 173 -6.70 14.29 -2.30
N VAL A 174 -6.61 13.14 -2.95
CA VAL A 174 -6.82 11.83 -2.30
C VAL A 174 -5.74 11.59 -1.24
N LEU A 175 -4.47 11.87 -1.54
CA LEU A 175 -3.38 11.71 -0.58
C LEU A 175 -3.58 12.60 0.66
N ASP A 176 -4.05 13.84 0.48
CA ASP A 176 -4.36 14.73 1.60
C ASP A 176 -5.52 14.23 2.47
N ILE A 177 -6.55 13.62 1.85
CA ILE A 177 -7.63 12.97 2.60
C ILE A 177 -7.09 11.81 3.44
N LEU A 178 -6.19 10.98 2.89
CA LEU A 178 -5.60 9.86 3.62
C LEU A 178 -4.72 10.33 4.79
N ARG A 179 -3.94 11.40 4.61
CA ARG A 179 -3.20 12.02 5.73
C ARG A 179 -4.12 12.53 6.83
N ALA A 180 -5.18 13.24 6.43
CA ALA A 180 -6.17 13.74 7.38
C ALA A 180 -6.89 12.60 8.11
N PHE A 181 -7.14 11.48 7.44
CA PHE A 181 -7.78 10.31 8.04
C PHE A 181 -6.95 9.70 9.17
N VAL A 182 -5.63 9.53 8.98
CA VAL A 182 -4.74 8.97 10.02
C VAL A 182 -4.29 10.00 11.07
N SER A 183 -4.72 11.26 10.99
CA SER A 183 -4.50 12.23 12.07
C SER A 183 -5.21 11.84 13.36
N ASP A 184 -6.25 11.01 13.29
CA ASP A 184 -6.75 10.22 14.41
C ASP A 184 -5.87 8.97 14.58
N GLU A 185 -5.16 8.88 15.71
CA GLU A 185 -4.24 7.78 16.01
C GLU A 185 -4.92 6.39 16.12
N ASN A 186 -6.26 6.33 16.12
CA ASN A 186 -7.02 5.09 16.08
C ASN A 186 -7.30 4.60 14.66
N HIS A 187 -7.04 5.40 13.64
CA HIS A 187 -7.24 5.06 12.25
C HIS A 187 -5.97 4.49 11.61
N ALA A 188 -6.12 3.75 10.52
CA ALA A 188 -4.99 3.30 9.72
C ALA A 188 -5.36 3.14 8.24
N VAL A 189 -4.35 3.18 7.39
CA VAL A 189 -4.49 3.00 5.93
C VAL A 189 -3.54 1.92 5.45
N LEU A 190 -4.05 1.00 4.64
CA LEU A 190 -3.23 0.15 3.76
C LEU A 190 -3.47 0.60 2.32
N LEU A 191 -2.46 1.16 1.69
CA LEU A 191 -2.51 1.64 0.31
C LEU A 191 -1.63 0.79 -0.58
N SER A 192 -2.21 -0.05 -1.44
CA SER A 192 -1.45 -0.67 -2.51
C SER A 192 -1.27 0.30 -3.66
N SER A 193 -0.06 0.41 -4.16
CA SER A 193 0.26 1.23 -5.33
C SER A 193 1.48 0.70 -6.07
N HIS A 194 1.48 0.87 -7.39
CA HIS A 194 2.68 0.76 -8.22
C HIS A 194 3.32 2.14 -8.47
N ILE A 195 2.70 3.23 -7.99
CA ILE A 195 3.20 4.60 -8.08
C ILE A 195 3.93 4.91 -6.77
N THR A 196 5.23 4.63 -6.73
CA THR A 196 6.06 4.76 -5.53
C THR A 196 6.13 6.19 -5.02
N THR A 197 6.08 7.19 -5.91
CA THR A 197 6.09 8.61 -5.54
C THR A 197 4.88 9.04 -4.70
N ASP A 198 3.73 8.38 -4.82
CA ASP A 198 2.58 8.64 -3.95
C ASP A 198 2.87 8.17 -2.52
N LEU A 199 3.49 6.99 -2.40
CA LEU A 199 3.84 6.40 -1.11
C LEU A 199 4.97 7.18 -0.44
N GLU A 200 5.95 7.68 -1.19
CA GLU A 200 7.00 8.57 -0.66
C GLU A 200 6.41 9.82 0.00
N LYS A 201 5.28 10.30 -0.52
CA LYS A 201 4.61 11.48 0.04
C LYS A 201 3.92 11.20 1.38
N ILE A 202 3.30 10.03 1.56
CA ILE A 202 2.35 9.84 2.68
C ILE A 202 2.59 8.60 3.55
N ALA A 203 3.31 7.58 3.09
CA ALA A 203 3.47 6.35 3.86
C ALA A 203 4.45 6.52 5.03
N ASP A 204 4.18 5.81 6.12
CA ASP A 204 5.08 5.66 7.26
C ASP A 204 5.94 4.40 7.11
N VAL A 205 5.32 3.31 6.65
CA VAL A 205 5.96 2.02 6.44
C VAL A 205 5.74 1.57 5.00
N ILE A 206 6.78 1.00 4.40
CA ILE A 206 6.70 0.39 3.06
C ILE A 206 6.88 -1.12 3.20
N VAL A 207 5.93 -1.86 2.67
CA VAL A 207 5.96 -3.33 2.59
C VAL A 207 6.04 -3.73 1.12
N GLY A 208 7.12 -4.41 0.75
CA GLY A 208 7.33 -4.92 -0.59
C GLY A 208 6.88 -6.37 -0.73
N ILE A 209 6.13 -6.66 -1.78
CA ILE A 209 5.72 -8.03 -2.13
C ILE A 209 6.21 -8.39 -3.54
N ASP A 210 6.79 -9.57 -3.67
CA ASP A 210 7.14 -10.15 -4.97
C ASP A 210 6.80 -11.64 -4.99
N GLN A 211 6.24 -12.12 -6.11
CA GLN A 211 5.85 -13.52 -6.32
C GLN A 211 5.10 -14.13 -5.12
N GLY A 212 4.22 -13.35 -4.50
CA GLY A 212 3.40 -13.76 -3.38
C GLY A 212 4.12 -13.81 -2.02
N ARG A 213 5.32 -13.28 -1.90
CA ARG A 213 6.11 -13.23 -0.66
C ARG A 213 6.45 -11.82 -0.27
N ILE A 214 6.42 -11.51 1.02
CA ILE A 214 6.98 -10.25 1.51
C ILE A 214 8.49 -10.30 1.39
N VAL A 215 9.05 -9.33 0.67
CA VAL A 215 10.50 -9.22 0.43
C VAL A 215 11.18 -8.21 1.34
N PHE A 216 10.41 -7.24 1.86
CA PHE A 216 10.85 -6.31 2.89
C PHE A 216 9.66 -5.64 3.59
N SER A 217 9.92 -5.10 4.79
CA SER A 217 9.02 -4.20 5.53
C SER A 217 9.88 -3.22 6.30
N LEU A 218 9.88 -1.94 5.91
CA LEU A 218 10.75 -0.90 6.46
C LEU A 218 9.98 0.41 6.64
N GLU A 219 10.41 1.22 7.59
CA GLU A 219 10.00 2.62 7.67
C GLU A 219 10.42 3.36 6.39
N LYS A 220 9.54 4.19 5.86
CA LYS A 220 9.79 4.92 4.61
C LYS A 220 11.05 5.78 4.74
N ASP A 221 11.22 6.47 5.87
CA ASP A 221 12.33 7.39 6.08
C ASP A 221 13.69 6.68 6.09
N VAL A 222 13.76 5.41 6.53
CA VAL A 222 14.98 4.59 6.41
C VAL A 222 15.37 4.47 4.94
N ILE A 223 14.41 4.19 4.06
CA ILE A 223 14.69 4.06 2.62
C ILE A 223 15.05 5.43 2.02
N THR A 224 14.20 6.44 2.29
CA THR A 224 14.29 7.71 1.56
C THR A 224 15.26 8.72 2.17
N ASP A 225 15.58 8.65 3.46
CA ASP A 225 16.43 9.64 4.11
C ASP A 225 17.80 9.11 4.55
N GLU A 226 17.90 7.81 4.88
CA GLU A 226 19.16 7.21 5.33
C GLU A 226 19.90 6.51 4.20
N MET A 227 19.21 5.69 3.39
CA MET A 227 19.86 4.93 2.32
C MET A 227 20.28 5.82 1.15
N GLY A 228 21.24 5.32 0.40
CA GLY A 228 21.71 6.00 -0.81
C GLY A 228 22.16 5.04 -1.89
N ILE A 229 22.32 5.58 -3.09
CA ILE A 229 22.84 4.87 -4.26
C ILE A 229 24.19 5.46 -4.60
N ALA A 230 25.25 4.74 -4.25
CA ALA A 230 26.62 5.08 -4.58
C ALA A 230 26.93 4.71 -6.04
N ARG A 231 27.54 5.62 -6.78
CA ARG A 231 27.96 5.42 -8.15
C ARG A 231 29.44 5.03 -8.17
N CYS A 232 29.74 3.74 -8.29
CA CYS A 232 31.06 3.20 -8.13
C CYS A 232 31.67 2.72 -9.45
N ARG A 233 33.01 2.83 -9.54
CA ARG A 233 33.85 2.02 -10.42
C ARG A 233 34.22 0.71 -9.71
N SER A 234 34.77 -0.26 -10.45
CA SER A 234 35.09 -1.58 -9.89
C SER A 234 36.05 -1.50 -8.69
N ALA A 235 37.07 -0.65 -8.75
CA ALA A 235 38.04 -0.47 -7.66
C ALA A 235 37.37 0.16 -6.42
N GLU A 236 36.47 1.16 -6.63
CA GLU A 236 35.74 1.82 -5.55
C GLU A 236 34.76 0.85 -4.85
N LEU A 237 34.14 -0.08 -5.59
CA LEU A 237 33.30 -1.14 -5.00
C LEU A 237 34.14 -2.09 -4.13
N GLU A 238 35.33 -2.50 -4.60
CA GLU A 238 36.23 -3.38 -3.83
C GLU A 238 36.69 -2.69 -2.54
N ASP A 239 37.06 -1.41 -2.62
CA ASP A 239 37.44 -0.59 -1.47
C ASP A 239 36.27 -0.43 -0.49
N LEU A 240 35.07 -0.16 -0.98
CA LEU A 240 33.87 -0.02 -0.16
C LEU A 240 33.52 -1.34 0.54
N ALA A 241 33.51 -2.45 -0.19
CA ALA A 241 33.15 -3.78 0.35
C ALA A 241 34.19 -4.27 1.39
N SER A 242 35.49 -3.93 1.20
CA SER A 242 36.57 -4.32 2.12
C SER A 242 36.77 -3.36 3.28
N SER A 243 36.15 -2.16 3.26
CA SER A 243 36.37 -1.10 4.24
C SER A 243 35.85 -1.40 5.64
N GLY A 244 34.93 -2.37 5.79
CA GLY A 244 34.23 -2.65 7.04
C GLY A 244 33.25 -1.55 7.46
N LEU A 245 32.93 -0.58 6.59
CA LEU A 245 31.98 0.49 6.87
C LEU A 245 30.55 -0.07 6.99
N TYR A 246 30.22 -1.06 6.16
CA TYR A 246 28.93 -1.75 6.14
C TYR A 246 29.15 -3.27 6.24
N ASP A 247 28.12 -3.98 6.71
CA ASP A 247 28.06 -5.42 6.53
C ASP A 247 27.98 -5.73 5.03
N GLN A 248 28.82 -6.61 4.53
CA GLN A 248 28.84 -7.00 3.11
C GLN A 248 27.47 -7.52 2.64
N ASN A 249 26.73 -8.21 3.51
CA ASN A 249 25.39 -8.69 3.20
C ASN A 249 24.35 -7.56 3.08
N SER A 250 24.63 -6.36 3.57
CA SER A 250 23.74 -5.19 3.47
C SER A 250 23.90 -4.42 2.17
N LEU A 251 24.97 -4.64 1.44
CA LEU A 251 25.22 -3.99 0.15
C LEU A 251 24.55 -4.78 -0.98
N ARG A 252 23.81 -4.06 -1.81
CA ARG A 252 23.21 -4.59 -3.06
C ARG A 252 23.81 -3.87 -4.25
N VAL A 253 24.12 -4.62 -5.29
CA VAL A 253 24.86 -4.12 -6.46
C VAL A 253 24.05 -4.31 -7.72
N LEU A 254 23.97 -3.26 -8.54
CA LEU A 254 23.45 -3.31 -9.91
C LEU A 254 24.53 -2.89 -10.88
N ARG A 255 24.96 -3.81 -11.73
CA ARG A 255 25.95 -3.53 -12.79
C ARG A 255 25.25 -2.88 -13.99
N ARG A 256 25.72 -1.69 -14.35
CA ARG A 256 25.19 -0.92 -15.49
C ARG A 256 26.25 -0.83 -16.59
N PRO A 257 25.88 -0.53 -17.84
CA PRO A 257 26.85 -0.33 -18.91
C PRO A 257 27.86 0.80 -18.65
N TYR A 258 27.48 1.76 -17.78
CA TYR A 258 28.26 2.98 -17.48
C TYR A 258 28.90 2.97 -16.09
N GLY A 259 28.74 1.92 -15.30
CA GLY A 259 29.27 1.84 -13.94
C GLY A 259 28.53 0.85 -13.05
N ILE A 260 28.75 0.96 -11.77
CA ILE A 260 28.17 0.09 -10.76
C ILE A 260 27.39 0.94 -9.78
N ASP A 261 26.10 0.68 -9.68
CA ASP A 261 25.23 1.28 -8.66
C ASP A 261 25.23 0.38 -7.43
N VAL A 262 25.48 0.95 -6.26
CA VAL A 262 25.53 0.23 -4.98
C VAL A 262 24.53 0.86 -4.03
N LEU A 263 23.54 0.08 -3.59
CA LEU A 263 22.66 0.50 -2.51
C LEU A 263 23.42 0.39 -1.19
N VAL A 264 23.53 1.52 -0.47
CA VAL A 264 24.21 1.62 0.82
C VAL A 264 23.19 1.96 1.92
N PRO A 265 23.30 1.35 3.12
CA PRO A 265 22.34 1.56 4.22
C PRO A 265 22.37 2.96 4.81
N ASP A 266 23.52 3.64 4.81
CA ASP A 266 23.74 4.98 5.37
C ASP A 266 24.61 5.83 4.43
N ARG A 267 23.94 6.68 3.64
CA ARG A 267 24.60 7.58 2.69
C ARG A 267 25.49 8.64 3.38
N PHE A 268 25.20 8.96 4.63
CA PHE A 268 25.98 9.95 5.39
C PHE A 268 27.30 9.34 5.89
N ALA A 269 27.28 8.06 6.29
CA ALA A 269 28.50 7.34 6.62
C ALA A 269 29.41 7.20 5.39
N LEU A 270 28.81 6.89 4.21
CA LEU A 270 29.55 6.86 2.95
C LEU A 270 30.21 8.21 2.67
N ALA A 271 29.45 9.29 2.68
CA ALA A 271 29.98 10.64 2.37
C ALA A 271 31.11 11.07 3.30
N ARG A 272 31.11 10.63 4.56
CA ARG A 272 32.20 10.90 5.50
C ARG A 272 33.46 10.10 5.20
N ARG A 273 33.30 8.84 4.77
CA ARG A 273 34.42 7.91 4.60
C ARG A 273 34.99 7.89 3.19
N PHE A 274 34.12 8.11 2.18
CA PHE A 274 34.44 8.08 0.76
C PHE A 274 33.81 9.29 0.05
N PRO A 275 34.30 10.52 0.33
CA PRO A 275 33.69 11.75 -0.20
C PRO A 275 33.81 11.87 -1.73
N GLU A 276 34.70 11.09 -2.35
CA GLU A 276 34.88 11.02 -3.80
C GLU A 276 33.85 10.17 -4.52
N ILE A 277 33.13 9.29 -3.81
CA ILE A 277 32.08 8.45 -4.41
C ILE A 277 30.76 9.23 -4.42
N PRO A 278 30.24 9.59 -5.60
CA PRO A 278 28.93 10.23 -5.69
C PRO A 278 27.83 9.31 -5.14
N CYS A 279 26.97 9.87 -4.30
CA CYS A 279 25.88 9.12 -3.70
C CYS A 279 24.59 9.92 -3.75
N ASP A 280 23.61 9.39 -4.48
CA ASP A 280 22.27 9.93 -4.57
C ASP A 280 21.39 9.39 -3.42
N LYS A 281 20.33 10.12 -3.06
CA LYS A 281 19.28 9.66 -2.16
C LYS A 281 18.53 8.49 -2.83
N ALA A 282 18.27 7.41 -2.09
CA ALA A 282 17.47 6.32 -2.60
C ALA A 282 15.97 6.67 -2.61
N THR A 283 15.26 6.20 -3.63
CA THR A 283 13.79 6.22 -3.71
C THR A 283 13.22 4.85 -3.35
N ILE A 284 11.91 4.78 -3.08
CA ILE A 284 11.23 3.48 -2.89
C ILE A 284 11.37 2.60 -4.15
N GLU A 285 11.31 3.20 -5.34
CA GLU A 285 11.46 2.49 -6.61
C GLU A 285 12.86 1.90 -6.76
N ASP A 286 13.90 2.70 -6.46
CA ASP A 286 15.28 2.22 -6.46
C ASP A 286 15.46 1.05 -5.48
N TYR A 287 15.01 1.23 -4.23
CA TYR A 287 15.11 0.18 -3.21
C TYR A 287 14.45 -1.12 -3.66
N LEU A 288 13.22 -1.04 -4.18
CA LEU A 288 12.51 -2.20 -4.72
C LEU A 288 13.32 -2.86 -5.86
N GLN A 289 13.88 -2.09 -6.77
CA GLN A 289 14.72 -2.62 -7.86
C GLN A 289 15.95 -3.36 -7.31
N PHE A 290 16.65 -2.76 -6.35
CA PHE A 290 17.83 -3.41 -5.73
C PHE A 290 17.48 -4.70 -4.98
N VAL A 291 16.36 -4.73 -4.28
CA VAL A 291 15.89 -5.94 -3.57
C VAL A 291 15.54 -7.06 -4.54
N LEU A 292 14.90 -6.74 -5.67
CA LEU A 292 14.41 -7.74 -6.62
C LEU A 292 15.47 -8.23 -7.60
N THR A 293 16.43 -7.37 -7.99
CA THR A 293 17.36 -7.67 -9.09
C THR A 293 18.82 -7.45 -8.73
N GLY A 294 19.13 -6.85 -7.59
CA GLY A 294 20.49 -6.59 -7.15
C GLY A 294 21.21 -7.85 -6.65
N GLU A 295 22.50 -7.96 -6.99
CA GLU A 295 23.40 -8.97 -6.47
C GLU A 295 23.93 -8.54 -5.09
N GLN A 296 24.38 -9.49 -4.27
CA GLN A 296 25.20 -9.15 -3.09
C GLN A 296 26.58 -8.72 -3.53
N ALA A 297 27.18 -7.75 -2.83
CA ALA A 297 28.50 -7.24 -3.12
C ALA A 297 29.62 -8.24 -2.89
#